data_b6252c984cd52e089f57fb3e99fd94bd
#
_entry.id   b6252c984cd52e089f57fb3e99fd94bd
#
_cell.length_a   1.000
_cell.length_b   1.000
_cell.length_c   1.000
_cell.angle_alpha   90.00
_cell.angle_beta   90.00
_cell.angle_gamma   90.00
#
_symmetry.space_group_name_H-M   'P 1'
#
loop_
_entity.id
_entity.type
_entity.pdbx_description
1 polymer ?
#
loop_
_entity_poly.entity_id
_entity_poly.type
_entity_poly.pdbx_seq_one_letter_code
_entity_poly.pdbx_strand_id
1 'polypeptide(L)'
;LTGVGNAAPVLFDLFSLLPGSEWFDLPYDETLPLAICRNSGHKASPYCEQTDTLYMPLSGNNTGVCPYHKLVHLSADGRYRVNSSCESVDRMISRPWFVLPPAQEYYYRNYHIDYIPLPPVKPGCGQDQNRQIELIYPEHNAILYLPKGFSGKSEKFIFKAAHARRDATIYWHLDESYLGETTDNHQISCSVSQGKHLLTLIDNEGNQKKIQFEVK
;
A
#
# COMPACT_ATOMS: atom_id res chain seq x y z
N LEU A 1 -12.10 -28.20 17.19
CA LEU A 1 -12.19 -28.90 15.89
C LEU A 1 -11.69 -27.94 14.81
N THR A 2 -10.64 -28.31 14.10
CA THR A 2 -10.13 -27.55 12.94
C THR A 2 -10.51 -28.27 11.65
N GLY A 3 -10.90 -27.54 10.61
CA GLY A 3 -11.29 -28.12 9.32
C GLY A 3 -10.20 -29.05 8.75
N VAL A 4 -8.93 -28.62 8.83
CA VAL A 4 -7.80 -29.41 8.33
C VAL A 4 -7.62 -30.71 9.14
N GLY A 5 -7.70 -30.66 10.48
CA GLY A 5 -7.46 -31.84 11.30
C GLY A 5 -8.56 -32.91 11.22
N ASN A 6 -9.80 -32.53 10.90
CA ASN A 6 -10.93 -33.45 10.93
C ASN A 6 -11.54 -33.72 9.54
N ALA A 7 -11.64 -32.71 8.68
CA ALA A 7 -12.24 -32.87 7.35
C ALA A 7 -11.23 -33.35 6.30
N ALA A 8 -9.95 -32.96 6.40
CA ALA A 8 -8.98 -33.35 5.40
C ALA A 8 -8.72 -34.87 5.34
N PRO A 9 -8.59 -35.62 6.45
CA PRO A 9 -8.47 -37.08 6.41
C PRO A 9 -9.65 -37.74 5.69
N VAL A 10 -10.88 -37.33 6.04
CA VAL A 10 -12.09 -37.88 5.40
C VAL A 10 -12.12 -37.57 3.90
N LEU A 11 -11.70 -36.36 3.52
CA LEU A 11 -11.60 -35.98 2.11
C LEU A 11 -10.60 -36.85 1.36
N PHE A 12 -9.42 -37.08 1.90
CA PHE A 12 -8.41 -37.94 1.26
C PHE A 12 -8.82 -39.40 1.22
N ASP A 13 -9.51 -39.89 2.24
CA ASP A 13 -10.08 -41.24 2.21
C ASP A 13 -11.11 -41.39 1.09
N LEU A 14 -12.00 -40.39 0.91
CA LEU A 14 -12.94 -40.35 -0.20
C LEU A 14 -12.24 -40.29 -1.57
N PHE A 15 -11.20 -39.48 -1.71
CA PHE A 15 -10.43 -39.43 -2.96
C PHE A 15 -9.75 -40.76 -3.27
N SER A 16 -9.32 -41.51 -2.26
CA SER A 16 -8.70 -42.84 -2.48
C SER A 16 -9.65 -43.89 -3.05
N LEU A 17 -10.97 -43.68 -2.93
CA LEU A 17 -12.00 -44.53 -3.50
C LEU A 17 -12.31 -44.21 -4.98
N LEU A 18 -11.85 -43.06 -5.48
CA LEU A 18 -12.07 -42.66 -6.86
C LEU A 18 -11.02 -43.30 -7.78
N PRO A 19 -11.37 -43.62 -9.04
CA PRO A 19 -10.37 -44.02 -9.99
C PRO A 19 -9.34 -42.95 -10.19
N GLY A 20 -8.09 -43.32 -10.37
CA GLY A 20 -7.00 -42.39 -10.69
C GLY A 20 -7.37 -41.56 -11.91
N SER A 21 -7.22 -40.27 -11.82
CA SER A 21 -7.42 -39.34 -12.94
C SER A 21 -6.08 -38.72 -13.34
N GLU A 22 -5.97 -38.36 -14.60
CA GLU A 22 -4.88 -37.55 -15.08
C GLU A 22 -5.06 -36.10 -14.64
N TRP A 23 -3.97 -35.32 -14.71
CA TRP A 23 -4.02 -33.89 -14.43
C TRP A 23 -4.87 -33.18 -15.49
N PHE A 24 -5.55 -32.10 -15.08
CA PHE A 24 -6.32 -31.29 -16.01
C PHE A 24 -5.42 -30.72 -17.11
N ASP A 25 -5.84 -30.85 -18.36
CA ASP A 25 -5.20 -30.16 -19.46
C ASP A 25 -5.40 -28.64 -19.33
N LEU A 26 -4.34 -27.88 -19.64
CA LEU A 26 -4.48 -26.42 -19.67
C LEU A 26 -5.33 -26.03 -20.88
N PRO A 27 -6.37 -25.19 -20.70
CA PRO A 27 -7.25 -24.76 -21.78
C PRO A 27 -6.55 -23.70 -22.66
N TYR A 28 -5.53 -24.10 -23.40
CA TYR A 28 -4.71 -23.18 -24.22
C TYR A 28 -5.55 -22.39 -25.22
N ASP A 29 -6.64 -22.96 -25.74
CA ASP A 29 -7.54 -22.30 -26.67
C ASP A 29 -8.33 -21.15 -26.03
N GLU A 30 -8.50 -21.16 -24.71
CA GLU A 30 -9.22 -20.15 -23.93
C GLU A 30 -8.31 -19.20 -23.14
N THR A 31 -6.99 -19.38 -23.33
CA THR A 31 -5.98 -18.58 -22.65
C THR A 31 -5.08 -17.86 -23.64
N LEU A 32 -4.44 -16.80 -23.17
CA LEU A 32 -3.39 -16.10 -23.91
C LEU A 32 -2.18 -15.88 -23.01
N PRO A 33 -0.96 -15.92 -23.59
CA PRO A 33 0.25 -15.58 -22.86
C PRO A 33 0.28 -14.06 -22.60
N LEU A 34 0.33 -13.65 -21.33
CA LEU A 34 0.49 -12.26 -20.92
C LEU A 34 1.78 -12.07 -20.14
N ALA A 35 2.48 -10.99 -20.43
CA ALA A 35 3.59 -10.53 -19.60
C ALA A 35 3.03 -9.93 -18.29
N ILE A 36 3.39 -10.52 -17.18
CA ILE A 36 2.97 -10.13 -15.84
C ILE A 36 4.15 -9.55 -15.08
N CYS A 37 3.95 -8.41 -14.45
CA CYS A 37 4.95 -7.80 -13.59
C CYS A 37 5.21 -8.68 -12.37
N ARG A 38 6.45 -9.11 -12.17
CA ARG A 38 6.82 -10.01 -11.07
C ARG A 38 6.59 -9.40 -9.69
N ASN A 39 6.80 -8.10 -9.55
CA ASN A 39 6.66 -7.41 -8.26
C ASN A 39 5.20 -7.15 -7.85
N SER A 40 4.30 -6.96 -8.81
CA SER A 40 2.94 -6.52 -8.51
C SER A 40 1.83 -7.50 -8.93
N GLY A 41 2.15 -8.52 -9.74
CA GLY A 41 1.17 -9.43 -10.29
C GLY A 41 0.22 -8.84 -11.35
N HIS A 42 0.38 -7.56 -11.72
CA HIS A 42 -0.41 -6.91 -12.76
C HIS A 42 0.17 -7.21 -14.15
N LYS A 43 -0.64 -7.01 -15.20
CA LYS A 43 -0.15 -6.97 -16.58
C LYS A 43 1.02 -6.00 -16.68
N ALA A 44 2.13 -6.41 -17.28
CA ALA A 44 3.34 -5.60 -17.32
C ALA A 44 3.11 -4.27 -18.05
N SER A 45 3.67 -3.20 -17.49
CA SER A 45 3.84 -1.91 -18.15
C SER A 45 5.20 -1.86 -18.86
N PRO A 46 5.42 -0.88 -19.79
CA PRO A 46 6.73 -0.70 -20.42
C PRO A 46 7.88 -0.45 -19.43
N TYR A 47 7.56 -0.09 -18.20
CA TYR A 47 8.52 0.21 -17.14
C TYR A 47 8.80 -0.98 -16.21
N CYS A 48 8.15 -2.14 -16.42
CA CYS A 48 8.40 -3.34 -15.64
C CYS A 48 9.63 -4.05 -16.18
N GLU A 49 10.73 -4.01 -15.41
CA GLU A 49 12.00 -4.65 -15.81
C GLU A 49 11.96 -6.18 -15.61
N GLN A 50 11.23 -6.66 -14.61
CA GLN A 50 11.10 -8.07 -14.32
C GLN A 50 9.67 -8.54 -14.60
N THR A 51 9.54 -9.42 -15.59
CA THR A 51 8.24 -9.95 -16.03
C THR A 51 8.31 -11.47 -16.17
N ASP A 52 7.19 -12.12 -15.88
CA ASP A 52 6.96 -13.54 -16.19
C ASP A 52 5.84 -13.63 -17.22
N THR A 53 5.92 -14.62 -18.12
CA THR A 53 4.83 -14.88 -19.06
C THR A 53 3.93 -15.96 -18.46
N LEU A 54 2.67 -15.61 -18.23
CA LEU A 54 1.66 -16.51 -17.70
C LEU A 54 0.51 -16.66 -18.69
N TYR A 55 -0.03 -17.88 -18.81
CA TYR A 55 -1.25 -18.14 -19.57
C TYR A 55 -2.46 -17.70 -18.75
N MET A 56 -3.16 -16.69 -19.21
CA MET A 56 -4.28 -16.06 -18.52
C MET A 56 -5.56 -16.21 -19.36
N PRO A 57 -6.74 -16.27 -18.75
CA PRO A 57 -8.00 -16.22 -19.50
C PRO A 57 -8.04 -15.02 -20.46
N LEU A 58 -8.76 -15.12 -21.56
CA LEU A 58 -8.88 -14.07 -22.57
C LEU A 58 -9.29 -12.70 -21.99
N SER A 59 -10.14 -12.73 -20.95
CA SER A 59 -10.54 -11.53 -20.19
C SER A 59 -9.38 -10.81 -19.50
N GLY A 60 -8.29 -11.51 -19.19
CA GLY A 60 -7.08 -10.93 -18.60
C GLY A 60 -6.42 -9.86 -19.47
N ASN A 61 -6.65 -9.90 -20.79
CA ASN A 61 -6.13 -8.85 -21.67
C ASN A 61 -6.73 -7.46 -21.41
N ASN A 62 -7.93 -7.41 -20.84
CA ASN A 62 -8.63 -6.16 -20.54
C ASN A 62 -8.24 -5.59 -19.17
N THR A 63 -7.37 -6.27 -18.40
CA THR A 63 -6.89 -5.75 -17.12
C THR A 63 -5.93 -4.59 -17.32
N GLY A 64 -5.95 -3.65 -16.35
CA GLY A 64 -5.02 -2.51 -16.36
C GLY A 64 -3.56 -2.96 -16.26
N VAL A 65 -2.68 -2.20 -16.87
CA VAL A 65 -1.23 -2.38 -16.73
C VAL A 65 -0.74 -2.00 -15.33
N CYS A 66 0.40 -2.50 -14.93
CA CYS A 66 1.02 -2.23 -13.64
C CYS A 66 1.06 -0.72 -13.33
N PRO A 67 0.37 -0.25 -12.28
CA PRO A 67 0.32 1.16 -11.92
C PRO A 67 1.52 1.58 -11.07
N TYR A 68 2.32 0.63 -10.60
CA TYR A 68 3.38 0.84 -9.63
C TYR A 68 4.74 1.14 -10.27
N HIS A 69 5.05 0.59 -11.44
CA HIS A 69 6.28 0.92 -12.14
C HIS A 69 6.08 2.22 -12.91
N LYS A 70 6.88 3.22 -12.56
CA LYS A 70 6.83 4.57 -13.16
C LYS A 70 8.22 4.99 -13.60
N LEU A 71 8.29 5.79 -14.64
CA LEU A 71 9.52 6.46 -15.02
C LEU A 71 9.79 7.60 -14.03
N VAL A 72 10.95 7.56 -13.39
CA VAL A 72 11.38 8.57 -12.42
C VAL A 72 12.62 9.28 -12.96
N HIS A 73 12.61 10.61 -12.87
CA HIS A 73 13.74 11.44 -13.26
C HIS A 73 14.57 11.76 -12.02
N LEU A 74 15.84 11.44 -12.09
CA LEU A 74 16.81 11.61 -11.01
C LEU A 74 17.87 12.63 -11.40
N SER A 75 18.47 13.28 -10.40
CA SER A 75 19.69 14.07 -10.57
C SER A 75 20.84 13.21 -11.09
N ALA A 76 21.86 13.82 -11.67
CA ALA A 76 23.01 13.12 -12.25
C ALA A 76 23.72 12.17 -11.25
N ASP A 77 23.65 12.47 -9.95
CA ASP A 77 24.18 11.63 -8.87
C ASP A 77 23.19 10.55 -8.38
N GLY A 78 21.96 10.54 -8.89
CA GLY A 78 20.89 9.59 -8.54
C GLY A 78 20.28 9.79 -7.15
N ARG A 79 20.68 10.82 -6.40
CA ARG A 79 20.28 11.01 -4.99
C ARG A 79 18.92 11.68 -4.82
N TYR A 80 18.50 12.45 -5.81
CA TYR A 80 17.27 13.25 -5.71
C TYR A 80 16.39 13.05 -6.93
N ARG A 81 15.07 13.09 -6.72
CA ARG A 81 14.12 13.27 -7.81
C ARG A 81 14.16 14.71 -8.29
N VAL A 82 14.11 14.87 -9.60
CA VAL A 82 14.14 16.17 -10.27
C VAL A 82 13.06 16.23 -11.34
N ASN A 83 12.73 17.43 -11.78
CA ASN A 83 11.85 17.69 -12.89
C ASN A 83 12.37 18.85 -13.74
N SER A 84 11.72 19.14 -14.85
CA SER A 84 12.13 20.19 -15.79
C SER A 84 12.08 21.62 -15.24
N SER A 85 11.51 21.84 -14.04
CA SER A 85 11.49 23.16 -13.41
C SER A 85 12.79 23.47 -12.64
N CYS A 86 13.57 22.45 -12.32
CA CYS A 86 14.74 22.58 -11.44
C CYS A 86 16.04 21.94 -11.96
N GLU A 87 15.94 21.14 -13.02
CA GLU A 87 17.10 20.50 -13.65
C GLU A 87 16.90 20.49 -15.15
N SER A 88 17.99 20.59 -15.89
CA SER A 88 18.00 20.49 -17.35
C SER A 88 17.77 19.04 -17.79
N VAL A 89 16.92 18.81 -18.79
CA VAL A 89 16.52 17.45 -19.21
C VAL A 89 17.73 16.60 -19.64
N ASP A 90 18.75 17.21 -20.22
CA ASP A 90 19.99 16.57 -20.65
C ASP A 90 20.84 16.05 -19.47
N ARG A 91 20.62 16.56 -18.26
CA ARG A 91 21.32 16.14 -17.05
C ARG A 91 20.54 15.15 -16.20
N MET A 92 19.28 14.89 -16.55
CA MET A 92 18.46 13.95 -15.80
C MET A 92 18.76 12.51 -16.20
N ILE A 93 18.75 11.63 -15.22
CA ILE A 93 18.78 10.19 -15.41
C ILE A 93 17.35 9.69 -15.25
N SER A 94 16.75 9.14 -16.31
CA SER A 94 15.41 8.55 -16.27
C SER A 94 15.52 7.05 -16.04
N ARG A 95 14.88 6.54 -14.96
CA ARG A 95 14.87 5.12 -14.64
C ARG A 95 13.48 4.64 -14.26
N PRO A 96 13.11 3.40 -14.63
CA PRO A 96 11.97 2.74 -14.05
C PRO A 96 12.15 2.59 -12.54
N TRP A 97 11.06 2.78 -11.79
CA TRP A 97 11.05 2.62 -10.35
C TRP A 97 9.76 1.98 -9.88
N PHE A 98 9.86 1.03 -8.97
CA PHE A 98 8.70 0.42 -8.33
C PHE A 98 8.24 1.28 -7.16
N VAL A 99 7.12 1.99 -7.35
CA VAL A 99 6.59 2.99 -6.42
C VAL A 99 5.28 2.52 -5.86
N LEU A 100 5.24 2.25 -4.57
CA LEU A 100 4.03 1.89 -3.86
C LEU A 100 3.39 3.12 -3.21
N PRO A 101 2.05 3.16 -3.07
CA PRO A 101 1.39 4.10 -2.17
C PRO A 101 1.90 3.95 -0.74
N PRO A 102 1.94 5.03 0.08
CA PRO A 102 2.55 5.01 1.41
C PRO A 102 2.03 3.90 2.33
N ALA A 103 0.73 3.61 2.32
CA ALA A 103 0.16 2.53 3.13
C ALA A 103 0.66 1.15 2.68
N GLN A 104 0.72 0.91 1.37
CA GLN A 104 1.23 -0.35 0.83
C GLN A 104 2.74 -0.48 1.06
N GLU A 105 3.49 0.61 0.86
CA GLU A 105 4.92 0.66 1.12
C GLU A 105 5.24 0.30 2.58
N TYR A 106 4.47 0.85 3.53
CA TYR A 106 4.65 0.58 4.96
C TYR A 106 4.62 -0.92 5.29
N TYR A 107 3.69 -1.68 4.69
CA TYR A 107 3.62 -3.12 4.90
C TYR A 107 4.62 -3.89 4.04
N TYR A 108 4.80 -3.51 2.78
CA TYR A 108 5.63 -4.22 1.82
C TYR A 108 7.09 -4.28 2.25
N ARG A 109 7.66 -3.18 2.68
CA ARG A 109 9.08 -3.08 3.10
C ARG A 109 9.44 -3.96 4.29
N ASN A 110 8.46 -4.36 5.12
CA ASN A 110 8.71 -5.23 6.26
C ASN A 110 9.02 -6.68 5.84
N TYR A 111 8.61 -7.06 4.63
CA TYR A 111 8.77 -8.41 4.09
C TYR A 111 9.73 -8.46 2.90
N HIS A 112 10.12 -7.30 2.35
CA HIS A 112 10.96 -7.17 1.17
C HIS A 112 12.16 -6.27 1.48
N ILE A 113 13.26 -6.88 1.92
CA ILE A 113 14.46 -6.16 2.35
C ILE A 113 15.18 -5.45 1.19
N ASP A 114 14.95 -5.90 -0.03
CA ASP A 114 15.48 -5.36 -1.29
C ASP A 114 14.65 -4.21 -1.87
N TYR A 115 13.52 -3.87 -1.23
CA TYR A 115 12.72 -2.72 -1.67
C TYR A 115 13.46 -1.41 -1.46
N ILE A 116 13.61 -0.67 -2.55
CA ILE A 116 14.28 0.64 -2.55
C ILE A 116 13.20 1.73 -2.65
N PRO A 117 12.99 2.52 -1.58
CA PRO A 117 12.05 3.63 -1.60
C PRO A 117 12.49 4.72 -2.59
N LEU A 118 11.53 5.54 -3.02
CA LEU A 118 11.82 6.68 -3.89
C LEU A 118 12.80 7.65 -3.23
N PRO A 119 13.82 8.12 -3.96
CA PRO A 119 14.66 9.22 -3.48
C PRO A 119 13.85 10.48 -3.16
N PRO A 120 14.30 11.33 -2.22
CA PRO A 120 13.64 12.59 -1.92
C PRO A 120 13.67 13.54 -3.12
N VAL A 121 12.74 14.50 -3.15
CA VAL A 121 12.74 15.57 -4.14
C VAL A 121 13.89 16.52 -3.88
N LYS A 122 14.60 16.99 -4.92
CA LYS A 122 15.68 17.96 -4.80
C LYS A 122 15.15 19.27 -4.21
N PRO A 123 15.81 19.86 -3.20
CA PRO A 123 15.42 21.17 -2.69
C PRO A 123 15.30 22.20 -3.82
N GLY A 124 14.19 22.94 -3.86
CA GLY A 124 13.89 23.92 -4.92
C GLY A 124 13.21 23.36 -6.18
N CYS A 125 13.00 22.05 -6.28
CA CYS A 125 12.31 21.41 -7.40
C CYS A 125 10.77 21.47 -7.36
N GLY A 126 10.18 22.27 -6.48
CA GLY A 126 8.74 22.27 -6.24
C GLY A 126 8.29 21.03 -5.46
N GLN A 127 7.09 21.11 -4.89
CA GLN A 127 6.53 19.97 -4.17
C GLN A 127 6.02 18.94 -5.17
N ASP A 128 6.44 17.71 -4.98
CA ASP A 128 5.75 16.57 -5.59
C ASP A 128 4.34 16.52 -4.96
N GLN A 129 3.31 16.75 -5.74
CA GLN A 129 1.90 16.68 -5.29
C GLN A 129 1.48 15.23 -4.95
N ASN A 130 2.42 14.31 -4.90
CA ASN A 130 2.19 12.96 -4.46
C ASN A 130 1.84 12.95 -2.97
N ARG A 131 0.72 12.33 -2.66
CA ARG A 131 0.22 12.13 -1.29
C ARG A 131 1.33 11.59 -0.40
N GLN A 132 1.95 12.46 0.38
CA GLN A 132 3.04 12.05 1.27
C GLN A 132 2.52 11.34 2.51
N ILE A 133 1.31 11.69 2.96
CA ILE A 133 0.65 11.11 4.13
C ILE A 133 -0.55 10.29 3.66
N GLU A 134 -0.64 9.06 4.10
CA GLU A 134 -1.81 8.20 3.90
C GLU A 134 -2.29 7.66 5.24
N LEU A 135 -3.58 7.80 5.52
CA LEU A 135 -4.17 7.23 6.71
C LEU A 135 -4.57 5.77 6.43
N ILE A 136 -4.07 4.87 7.27
CA ILE A 136 -4.37 3.43 7.20
C ILE A 136 -5.66 3.13 7.98
N TYR A 137 -5.83 3.77 9.15
CA TYR A 137 -7.00 3.55 10.00
C TYR A 137 -7.24 4.77 10.90
N PRO A 138 -8.50 5.24 11.00
CA PRO A 138 -9.69 4.77 10.27
C PRO A 138 -9.71 5.24 8.79
N GLU A 139 -10.51 4.58 7.97
CA GLU A 139 -10.77 5.03 6.61
C GLU A 139 -11.68 6.28 6.59
N HIS A 140 -11.66 7.01 5.48
CA HIS A 140 -12.55 8.17 5.31
C HIS A 140 -14.03 7.75 5.32
N ASN A 141 -14.84 8.43 6.12
CA ASN A 141 -16.25 8.12 6.38
C ASN A 141 -16.51 6.76 7.06
N ALA A 142 -15.50 6.18 7.72
CA ALA A 142 -15.69 4.97 8.50
C ALA A 142 -16.65 5.20 9.68
N ILE A 143 -17.42 4.17 10.02
CA ILE A 143 -18.21 4.12 11.25
C ILE A 143 -17.48 3.21 12.22
N LEU A 144 -17.04 3.76 13.34
CA LEU A 144 -16.34 3.04 14.39
C LEU A 144 -17.32 2.75 15.53
N TYR A 145 -17.24 1.55 16.08
CA TYR A 145 -18.03 1.20 17.25
C TYR A 145 -17.15 1.22 18.50
N LEU A 146 -17.64 1.86 19.57
CA LEU A 146 -16.94 1.85 20.85
C LEU A 146 -16.86 0.41 21.35
N PRO A 147 -15.65 -0.14 21.52
CA PRO A 147 -15.50 -1.46 22.12
C PRO A 147 -16.03 -1.41 23.55
N LYS A 148 -16.98 -2.27 23.87
CA LYS A 148 -17.42 -2.46 25.26
C LYS A 148 -16.41 -3.37 25.94
N GLY A 149 -15.43 -2.80 26.64
CA GLY A 149 -14.50 -3.58 27.44
C GLY A 149 -15.21 -4.33 28.57
N PHE A 150 -14.74 -5.53 28.89
CA PHE A 150 -15.23 -6.33 30.01
C PHE A 150 -15.14 -5.61 31.36
N SER A 151 -14.34 -4.55 31.46
CA SER A 151 -14.10 -3.75 32.68
C SER A 151 -14.92 -2.46 32.76
N GLY A 152 -15.81 -2.17 31.81
CA GLY A 152 -16.60 -0.94 31.79
C GLY A 152 -15.79 0.35 31.50
N LYS A 153 -14.50 0.25 31.19
CA LYS A 153 -13.67 1.38 30.77
C LYS A 153 -13.76 1.54 29.26
N SER A 154 -13.89 2.78 28.80
CA SER A 154 -13.77 3.14 27.37
C SER A 154 -12.41 2.66 26.85
N GLU A 155 -12.42 1.75 25.88
CA GLU A 155 -11.20 1.35 25.21
C GLU A 155 -10.73 2.47 24.29
N LYS A 156 -9.40 2.51 24.07
CA LYS A 156 -8.81 3.51 23.19
C LYS A 156 -8.80 3.01 21.75
N PHE A 157 -9.08 3.89 20.82
CA PHE A 157 -8.84 3.65 19.40
C PHE A 157 -7.35 3.82 19.09
N ILE A 158 -6.84 3.00 18.17
CA ILE A 158 -5.46 3.14 17.68
C ILE A 158 -5.56 3.64 16.23
N PHE A 159 -5.18 4.88 16.01
CA PHE A 159 -5.07 5.45 14.66
C PHE A 159 -3.72 5.09 14.05
N LYS A 160 -3.72 4.82 12.74
CA LYS A 160 -2.51 4.43 12.00
C LYS A 160 -2.39 5.22 10.71
N ALA A 161 -1.19 5.71 10.43
CA ALA A 161 -0.87 6.35 9.18
C ALA A 161 0.43 5.79 8.59
N ALA A 162 0.66 6.07 7.32
CA ALA A 162 1.92 5.86 6.65
C ALA A 162 2.42 7.17 6.06
N HIS A 163 3.72 7.33 5.99
CA HIS A 163 4.38 8.45 5.35
C HIS A 163 5.38 7.95 4.30
N ALA A 164 5.45 8.64 3.15
CA ALA A 164 6.38 8.28 2.08
C ALA A 164 7.86 8.41 2.49
N ARG A 165 8.16 9.31 3.44
CA ARG A 165 9.50 9.47 4.03
C ARG A 165 9.55 8.75 5.37
N ARG A 166 10.64 8.06 5.62
CA ARG A 166 10.83 7.28 6.84
C ARG A 166 11.12 8.14 8.07
N ASP A 167 11.78 9.28 7.86
CA ASP A 167 12.24 10.22 8.90
C ASP A 167 11.22 11.34 9.17
N ALA A 168 10.01 11.25 8.59
CA ALA A 168 8.99 12.25 8.79
C ALA A 168 8.39 12.19 10.19
N THR A 169 8.06 13.36 10.73
CA THR A 169 7.26 13.50 11.95
C THR A 169 5.82 13.82 11.54
N ILE A 170 4.84 13.09 12.07
CA ILE A 170 3.41 13.39 11.89
C ILE A 170 2.84 13.93 13.19
N TYR A 171 2.23 15.10 13.12
CA TYR A 171 1.47 15.75 14.18
C TYR A 171 -0.01 15.38 14.02
N TRP A 172 -0.61 14.87 15.07
CA TRP A 172 -1.98 14.37 15.08
C TRP A 172 -2.92 15.32 15.80
N HIS A 173 -4.03 15.64 15.16
CA HIS A 173 -5.09 16.46 15.74
C HIS A 173 -6.43 15.74 15.56
N LEU A 174 -7.22 15.68 16.61
CA LEU A 174 -8.59 15.22 16.58
C LEU A 174 -9.49 16.41 16.88
N ASP A 175 -10.32 16.79 15.91
CA ASP A 175 -11.09 18.02 15.95
C ASP A 175 -10.17 19.23 16.18
N GLU A 176 -10.28 19.91 17.31
CA GLU A 176 -9.44 21.05 17.71
C GLU A 176 -8.31 20.65 18.69
N SER A 177 -8.25 19.37 19.08
CA SER A 177 -7.33 18.90 20.12
C SER A 177 -6.08 18.29 19.52
N TYR A 178 -4.91 18.72 19.98
CA TYR A 178 -3.63 18.07 19.66
C TYR A 178 -3.50 16.77 20.44
N LEU A 179 -3.27 15.65 19.75
CA LEU A 179 -3.11 14.33 20.35
C LEU A 179 -1.65 13.97 20.63
N GLY A 180 -0.72 14.51 19.86
CA GLY A 180 0.70 14.19 19.96
C GLY A 180 1.37 14.11 18.59
N GLU A 181 2.64 13.69 18.60
CA GLU A 181 3.46 13.48 17.41
C GLU A 181 4.01 12.06 17.36
N THR A 182 4.32 11.59 16.16
CA THR A 182 4.90 10.27 15.93
C THR A 182 5.99 10.34 14.88
N THR A 183 7.06 9.57 15.08
CA THR A 183 8.16 9.34 14.15
C THR A 183 8.30 7.84 13.91
N ASP A 184 8.82 7.42 12.77
CA ASP A 184 9.01 6.02 12.34
C ASP A 184 7.74 5.17 12.30
N ASN A 185 7.10 4.94 13.44
CA ASN A 185 5.86 4.18 13.58
C ASN A 185 4.70 5.14 13.86
N HIS A 186 3.96 5.49 12.81
CA HIS A 186 2.88 6.46 12.90
C HIS A 186 1.59 5.82 13.43
N GLN A 187 1.61 5.53 14.73
CA GLN A 187 0.45 5.02 15.46
C GLN A 187 0.24 5.82 16.73
N ILE A 188 -1.01 6.22 16.98
CA ILE A 188 -1.39 6.94 18.19
C ILE A 188 -2.67 6.36 18.77
N SER A 189 -2.74 6.25 20.10
CA SER A 189 -3.93 5.76 20.80
C SER A 189 -4.64 6.91 21.49
N CYS A 190 -5.94 7.04 21.27
CA CYS A 190 -6.76 8.06 21.91
C CYS A 190 -8.16 7.54 22.27
N SER A 191 -8.78 8.17 23.24
CA SER A 191 -10.20 7.98 23.57
C SER A 191 -11.01 8.98 22.73
N VAL A 192 -12.06 8.49 22.07
CA VAL A 192 -12.91 9.31 21.22
C VAL A 192 -14.36 9.18 21.72
N SER A 193 -15.08 10.29 21.83
CA SER A 193 -16.50 10.30 22.19
C SER A 193 -17.39 9.81 21.05
N GLN A 194 -18.66 9.54 21.34
CA GLN A 194 -19.64 9.30 20.27
C GLN A 194 -19.87 10.59 19.46
N GLY A 195 -20.00 10.44 18.15
CA GLY A 195 -20.25 11.55 17.24
C GLY A 195 -19.40 11.54 15.99
N LYS A 196 -19.47 12.61 15.22
CA LYS A 196 -18.64 12.83 14.02
C LYS A 196 -17.36 13.55 14.42
N HIS A 197 -16.25 13.10 13.89
CA HIS A 197 -14.93 13.61 14.21
C HIS A 197 -14.13 13.90 12.93
N LEU A 198 -13.24 14.88 13.04
CA LEU A 198 -12.27 15.25 12.02
C LEU A 198 -10.85 14.91 12.52
N LEU A 199 -10.21 13.96 11.89
CA LEU A 199 -8.80 13.66 12.15
C LEU A 199 -7.94 14.40 11.14
N THR A 200 -7.01 15.23 11.64
CA THR A 200 -6.06 16.00 10.84
C THR A 200 -4.64 15.54 11.15
N LEU A 201 -3.91 15.18 10.12
CA LEU A 201 -2.49 14.85 10.19
C LEU A 201 -1.71 15.94 9.47
N ILE A 202 -0.61 16.38 10.06
CA ILE A 202 0.29 17.39 9.48
C ILE A 202 1.70 16.84 9.61
N ASP A 203 2.50 16.90 8.55
CA ASP A 203 3.91 16.54 8.65
C ASP A 203 4.80 17.74 8.96
N ASN A 204 6.08 17.49 9.19
CA ASN A 204 7.09 18.51 9.45
C ASN A 204 7.42 19.42 8.24
N GLU A 205 6.83 19.15 7.07
CA GLU A 205 6.91 20.02 5.87
C GLU A 205 5.63 20.82 5.63
N GLY A 206 4.59 20.62 6.46
CA GLY A 206 3.30 21.30 6.36
C GLY A 206 2.31 20.61 5.42
N ASN A 207 2.59 19.41 4.90
CA ASN A 207 1.61 18.65 4.16
C ASN A 207 0.51 18.16 5.10
N GLN A 208 -0.74 18.24 4.65
CA GLN A 208 -1.89 17.93 5.48
C GLN A 208 -2.74 16.82 4.87
N LYS A 209 -3.25 15.93 5.72
CA LYS A 209 -4.30 14.96 5.41
C LYS A 209 -5.44 15.09 6.40
N LYS A 210 -6.66 15.26 5.90
CA LYS A 210 -7.87 15.35 6.73
C LYS A 210 -8.83 14.25 6.35
N ILE A 211 -9.42 13.61 7.35
CA ILE A 211 -10.48 12.63 7.17
C ILE A 211 -11.59 12.85 8.20
N GLN A 212 -12.81 12.49 7.83
CA GLN A 212 -13.95 12.45 8.72
C GLN A 212 -14.30 10.98 9.01
N PHE A 213 -14.76 10.72 10.23
CA PHE A 213 -15.28 9.42 10.65
C PHE A 213 -16.35 9.63 11.74
N GLU A 214 -17.14 8.61 12.02
CA GLU A 214 -18.20 8.66 13.03
C GLU A 214 -18.00 7.55 14.05
N VAL A 215 -18.20 7.84 15.32
CA VAL A 215 -18.16 6.88 16.43
C VAL A 215 -19.60 6.66 16.95
N LYS A 216 -20.02 5.40 17.04
CA LYS A 216 -21.34 4.95 17.53
C LYS A 216 -21.26 4.13 18.79
#